data_3aa414ed12b4167279f36c586bf0b7dc
#
_entry.id   3aa414ed12b4167279f36c586bf0b7dc
#
_cell.length_a   1.000
_cell.length_b   1.000
_cell.length_c   1.000
_cell.angle_alpha   90.00
_cell.angle_beta   90.00
_cell.angle_gamma   90.00
#
_symmetry.space_group_name_H-M   'P 1'
#
loop_
_entity.id
_entity.type
_entity.pdbx_description
1 polymer ?
#
loop_
_entity_poly.entity_id
_entity_poly.type
_entity_poly.pdbx_seq_one_letter_code
_entity_poly.pdbx_strand_id
1 'polypeptide(L)'
;MDLIVNYEESKSFDNLLYLAKPVYGGWVTFTAHLSHKYKIPIYKICMRNETSKRDYGYECQYQNIDVGKVIQLKNILITAIDKHYYEYLHLFPENTKIIIHDPTECKPNKKNPNPLVQTTDKNSNILLNHFKVITIRESVQEYLMNQFSVKSLFMPHPFFSYKIPKIEGLGYKCVSIARIDFDKHTDILLKANQLLENKSDHIYLFGAENRLYVHHKLKELNIEEYWKGKFPKNLSPTFNDCSILKDAKYMIDMSIIKGDGGGTQYTFLEAIHQDTVLILHSDWIDKGTLFKSGVNCIGVSTAEELAEVIKNDLSSSKYSEILMNSKKILENHV
;
A
#
# COMPACT_ATOMS: atom_id res chain seq x y z
N MET A 1 8.86 -22.26 12.57
CA MET A 1 9.08 -23.25 11.52
C MET A 1 7.73 -23.64 11.00
N ASP A 2 7.55 -23.77 9.72
CA ASP A 2 6.29 -24.01 8.98
C ASP A 2 5.33 -22.82 8.84
N LEU A 3 5.85 -21.65 8.53
CA LEU A 3 5.06 -20.48 8.11
C LEU A 3 4.80 -20.42 6.59
N ILE A 4 5.26 -21.41 5.83
CA ILE A 4 4.92 -21.56 4.42
C ILE A 4 3.63 -22.38 4.33
N VAL A 5 2.55 -21.87 4.92
CA VAL A 5 1.25 -22.46 4.76
C VAL A 5 0.65 -22.02 3.44
N ASN A 6 0.81 -22.88 2.45
CA ASN A 6 -0.01 -22.97 1.24
C ASN A 6 -0.33 -21.66 0.50
N TYR A 7 0.70 -21.08 -0.11
CA TYR A 7 0.56 -20.10 -1.18
C TYR A 7 -0.42 -20.58 -2.28
N GLU A 8 -0.45 -21.88 -2.58
CA GLU A 8 -1.40 -22.48 -3.53
C GLU A 8 -2.85 -22.41 -3.03
N GLU A 9 -3.09 -22.64 -1.75
CA GLU A 9 -4.45 -22.56 -1.18
C GLU A 9 -4.97 -21.12 -1.13
N SER A 10 -4.09 -20.14 -0.94
CA SER A 10 -4.47 -18.72 -0.99
C SER A 10 -4.91 -18.29 -2.39
N LYS A 11 -4.44 -18.94 -3.46
CA LYS A 11 -4.72 -18.60 -4.86
C LYS A 11 -6.00 -19.21 -5.44
N SER A 12 -6.70 -20.08 -4.73
CA SER A 12 -7.92 -20.70 -5.23
C SER A 12 -9.12 -19.75 -5.13
N PHE A 13 -9.21 -18.80 -6.06
CA PHE A 13 -10.34 -17.89 -6.20
C PHE A 13 -10.56 -17.54 -7.68
N ASP A 14 -11.82 -17.36 -8.06
CA ASP A 14 -12.24 -17.09 -9.43
C ASP A 14 -12.93 -15.73 -9.57
N ASN A 15 -13.28 -15.12 -8.44
CA ASN A 15 -14.02 -13.88 -8.38
C ASN A 15 -13.46 -12.97 -7.30
N LEU A 16 -13.13 -11.72 -7.65
CA LEU A 16 -12.73 -10.69 -6.71
C LEU A 16 -13.93 -9.82 -6.34
N LEU A 17 -14.10 -9.57 -5.06
CA LEU A 17 -15.18 -8.74 -4.55
C LEU A 17 -14.60 -7.57 -3.78
N TYR A 18 -14.81 -6.37 -4.31
CA TYR A 18 -14.37 -5.13 -3.68
C TYR A 18 -15.55 -4.47 -2.97
N LEU A 19 -15.59 -4.58 -1.65
CA LEU A 19 -16.69 -4.10 -0.80
C LEU A 19 -16.28 -2.83 -0.04
N ALA A 20 -15.77 -1.84 -0.75
CA ALA A 20 -15.35 -0.59 -0.16
C ALA A 20 -15.67 0.61 -1.06
N LYS A 21 -15.84 1.79 -0.46
CA LYS A 21 -16.11 3.03 -1.19
C LYS A 21 -14.89 3.67 -1.83
N PRO A 22 -13.68 3.64 -1.23
CA PRO A 22 -12.51 4.27 -1.83
C PRO A 22 -12.27 3.81 -3.27
N VAL A 23 -11.92 4.75 -4.14
CA VAL A 23 -11.62 4.53 -5.57
C VAL A 23 -10.15 4.72 -5.91
N TYR A 24 -9.33 4.89 -4.89
CA TYR A 24 -7.87 5.00 -4.95
C TYR A 24 -7.27 4.56 -3.60
N GLY A 25 -5.96 4.32 -3.59
CA GLY A 25 -5.23 3.88 -2.40
C GLY A 25 -4.94 2.38 -2.40
N GLY A 26 -4.32 1.87 -1.34
CA GLY A 26 -3.76 0.53 -1.27
C GLY A 26 -4.76 -0.60 -1.57
N TRP A 27 -5.99 -0.49 -1.10
CA TRP A 27 -7.03 -1.51 -1.35
C TRP A 27 -7.38 -1.64 -2.84
N VAL A 28 -7.53 -0.50 -3.51
CA VAL A 28 -7.84 -0.49 -4.96
C VAL A 28 -6.65 -1.00 -5.74
N THR A 29 -5.44 -0.53 -5.41
CA THR A 29 -4.21 -0.96 -6.08
C THR A 29 -3.98 -2.47 -5.91
N PHE A 30 -4.18 -3.01 -4.70
CA PHE A 30 -4.13 -4.44 -4.45
C PHE A 30 -5.10 -5.22 -5.34
N THR A 31 -6.36 -4.80 -5.36
CA THR A 31 -7.41 -5.46 -6.15
C THR A 31 -7.09 -5.40 -7.65
N ALA A 32 -6.59 -4.27 -8.13
CA ALA A 32 -6.21 -4.08 -9.51
C ALA A 32 -5.05 -4.99 -9.94
N HIS A 33 -3.95 -5.00 -9.16
CA HIS A 33 -2.82 -5.88 -9.43
C HIS A 33 -3.24 -7.36 -9.43
N LEU A 34 -4.07 -7.76 -8.47
CA LEU A 34 -4.56 -9.13 -8.38
C LEU A 34 -5.39 -9.50 -9.61
N SER A 35 -6.32 -8.62 -10.02
CA SER A 35 -7.17 -8.82 -11.20
C SER A 35 -6.34 -8.95 -12.48
N HIS A 36 -5.39 -8.05 -12.70
CA HIS A 36 -4.55 -8.07 -13.89
C HIS A 36 -3.65 -9.30 -13.93
N LYS A 37 -3.03 -9.63 -12.81
CA LYS A 37 -2.10 -10.76 -12.71
C LYS A 37 -2.76 -12.09 -13.02
N TYR A 38 -3.95 -12.34 -12.45
CA TYR A 38 -4.67 -13.60 -12.59
C TYR A 38 -5.79 -13.57 -13.63
N LYS A 39 -6.04 -12.42 -14.27
CA LYS A 39 -7.14 -12.20 -15.22
C LYS A 39 -8.51 -12.52 -14.64
N ILE A 40 -8.74 -12.11 -13.40
CA ILE A 40 -9.96 -12.39 -12.64
C ILE A 40 -10.83 -11.11 -12.60
N PRO A 41 -12.14 -11.24 -12.84
CA PRO A 41 -13.05 -10.10 -12.80
C PRO A 41 -13.22 -9.54 -11.38
N ILE A 42 -13.39 -8.21 -11.28
CA ILE A 42 -13.71 -7.53 -10.04
C ILE A 42 -15.20 -7.22 -10.02
N TYR A 43 -15.87 -7.61 -8.95
CA TYR A 43 -17.26 -7.28 -8.70
C TYR A 43 -17.41 -6.32 -7.53
N LYS A 44 -18.44 -5.50 -7.59
CA LYS A 44 -18.84 -4.60 -6.52
C LYS A 44 -20.35 -4.59 -6.36
N ILE A 45 -20.83 -4.71 -5.12
CA ILE A 45 -22.24 -4.49 -4.81
C ILE A 45 -22.49 -2.98 -4.90
N CYS A 46 -23.38 -2.55 -5.77
CA CYS A 46 -23.75 -1.15 -5.90
C CYS A 46 -24.75 -0.74 -4.83
N MET A 47 -24.41 0.27 -4.08
CA MET A 47 -25.33 0.93 -3.17
C MET A 47 -26.24 1.89 -3.97
N ARG A 48 -27.48 2.11 -3.48
CA ARG A 48 -28.51 2.88 -4.17
C ARG A 48 -28.11 4.28 -4.69
N ASN A 49 -27.05 4.87 -4.15
CA ASN A 49 -26.58 6.22 -4.49
C ASN A 49 -25.18 6.23 -5.11
N GLU A 50 -24.63 5.10 -5.53
CA GLU A 50 -23.36 5.06 -6.23
C GLU A 50 -23.55 5.15 -7.73
N THR A 51 -22.89 6.11 -8.35
CA THR A 51 -22.82 6.19 -9.81
C THR A 51 -22.00 5.01 -10.33
N SER A 52 -22.53 4.31 -11.30
CA SER A 52 -22.12 3.00 -11.79
C SER A 52 -20.77 2.93 -12.53
N LYS A 53 -20.06 4.05 -12.68
CA LYS A 53 -18.80 4.09 -13.42
C LYS A 53 -17.73 4.78 -12.57
N ARG A 54 -17.05 3.99 -11.77
CA ARG A 54 -15.81 4.44 -11.16
C ARG A 54 -14.66 3.71 -11.84
N ASP A 55 -13.91 4.47 -12.57
CA ASP A 55 -12.67 4.05 -13.16
C ASP A 55 -11.65 3.89 -12.03
N TYR A 56 -11.21 2.67 -11.77
CA TYR A 56 -10.08 2.41 -10.86
C TYR A 56 -8.74 2.70 -11.54
N GLY A 57 -8.79 3.34 -12.69
CA GLY A 57 -7.67 3.65 -13.53
C GLY A 57 -7.22 2.45 -14.37
N TYR A 58 -6.18 2.66 -15.16
CA TYR A 58 -5.60 1.73 -16.11
C TYR A 58 -6.32 0.40 -16.28
N GLU A 59 -7.36 0.38 -17.12
CA GLU A 59 -8.01 -0.84 -17.61
C GLU A 59 -8.62 -1.75 -16.52
N CYS A 60 -8.55 -1.36 -15.24
CA CYS A 60 -9.16 -2.12 -14.17
C CYS A 60 -10.56 -1.59 -13.87
N GLN A 61 -11.55 -2.23 -14.45
CA GLN A 61 -12.95 -1.90 -14.23
C GLN A 61 -13.62 -2.97 -13.38
N TYR A 62 -14.44 -2.54 -12.43
CA TYR A 62 -15.31 -3.47 -11.73
C TYR A 62 -16.66 -3.56 -12.39
N GLN A 63 -17.28 -4.73 -12.26
CA GLN A 63 -18.63 -4.99 -12.71
C GLN A 63 -19.58 -4.84 -11.51
N ASN A 64 -20.68 -4.10 -11.75
CA ASN A 64 -21.72 -4.01 -10.74
C ASN A 64 -22.49 -5.32 -10.67
N ILE A 65 -22.76 -5.78 -9.46
CA ILE A 65 -23.48 -7.02 -9.21
C ILE A 65 -24.56 -6.80 -8.16
N ASP A 66 -25.72 -7.39 -8.36
CA ASP A 66 -26.77 -7.41 -7.35
C ASP A 66 -26.44 -8.37 -6.22
N VAL A 67 -26.88 -8.04 -5.01
CA VAL A 67 -26.65 -8.88 -3.82
C VAL A 67 -27.12 -10.32 -4.05
N GLY A 68 -28.28 -10.52 -4.66
CA GLY A 68 -28.81 -11.85 -4.98
C GLY A 68 -27.96 -12.67 -5.94
N LYS A 69 -27.16 -12.03 -6.78
CA LYS A 69 -26.22 -12.69 -7.69
C LYS A 69 -24.87 -12.95 -7.04
N VAL A 70 -24.43 -12.08 -6.13
CA VAL A 70 -23.17 -12.22 -5.40
C VAL A 70 -23.10 -13.54 -4.64
N ILE A 71 -24.18 -13.94 -3.99
CA ILE A 71 -24.25 -15.18 -3.21
C ILE A 71 -24.19 -16.46 -4.07
N GLN A 72 -24.35 -16.34 -5.39
CA GLN A 72 -24.23 -17.44 -6.35
C GLN A 72 -22.81 -17.58 -6.88
N LEU A 73 -21.94 -16.59 -6.66
CA LEU A 73 -20.54 -16.67 -7.06
C LEU A 73 -19.83 -17.74 -6.21
N LYS A 74 -18.94 -18.48 -6.88
CA LYS A 74 -18.07 -19.47 -6.21
C LYS A 74 -16.67 -18.91 -6.05
N ASN A 75 -15.92 -19.46 -5.11
CA ASN A 75 -14.51 -19.14 -4.92
C ASN A 75 -14.26 -17.63 -4.85
N ILE A 76 -14.96 -16.96 -3.94
CA ILE A 76 -14.87 -15.51 -3.76
C ILE A 76 -13.64 -15.16 -2.90
N LEU A 77 -12.92 -14.13 -3.32
CA LEU A 77 -11.98 -13.40 -2.51
C LEU A 77 -12.49 -11.97 -2.30
N ILE A 78 -12.82 -11.62 -1.06
CA ILE A 78 -13.12 -10.23 -0.68
C ILE A 78 -11.78 -9.52 -0.51
N THR A 79 -11.49 -8.57 -1.40
CA THR A 79 -10.19 -7.88 -1.45
C THR A 79 -10.12 -6.67 -0.53
N ALA A 80 -11.24 -6.10 -0.16
CA ALA A 80 -11.37 -5.03 0.84
C ALA A 80 -12.80 -4.94 1.32
N ILE A 81 -12.99 -4.47 2.54
CA ILE A 81 -14.31 -4.18 3.10
C ILE A 81 -14.28 -2.92 3.95
N ASP A 82 -15.29 -2.07 3.80
CA ASP A 82 -15.52 -0.91 4.68
C ASP A 82 -16.87 -1.00 5.40
N LYS A 83 -17.09 -0.06 6.34
CA LYS A 83 -18.28 -0.01 7.20
C LYS A 83 -19.63 -0.05 6.48
N HIS A 84 -19.67 0.36 5.22
CA HIS A 84 -20.90 0.44 4.45
C HIS A 84 -21.37 -0.92 3.92
N TYR A 85 -20.50 -1.93 4.00
CA TYR A 85 -20.76 -3.27 3.49
C TYR A 85 -20.83 -4.34 4.58
N TYR A 86 -20.64 -3.99 5.84
CA TYR A 86 -20.69 -4.99 6.93
C TYR A 86 -22.02 -5.71 7.05
N GLU A 87 -23.11 -5.07 6.64
CA GLU A 87 -24.44 -5.70 6.64
C GLU A 87 -24.55 -6.90 5.69
N TYR A 88 -23.68 -6.99 4.68
CA TYR A 88 -23.66 -8.07 3.70
C TYR A 88 -22.80 -9.26 4.12
N LEU A 89 -22.00 -9.17 5.17
CA LEU A 89 -21.06 -10.22 5.56
C LEU A 89 -21.73 -11.56 5.81
N HIS A 90 -22.92 -11.57 6.39
CA HIS A 90 -23.69 -12.78 6.71
C HIS A 90 -24.23 -13.51 5.46
N LEU A 91 -24.17 -12.90 4.30
CA LEU A 91 -24.65 -13.49 3.03
C LEU A 91 -23.61 -14.41 2.40
N PHE A 92 -22.35 -14.29 2.78
CA PHE A 92 -21.28 -15.07 2.18
C PHE A 92 -21.07 -16.41 2.90
N PRO A 93 -20.75 -17.48 2.13
CA PRO A 93 -20.38 -18.77 2.72
C PRO A 93 -19.14 -18.68 3.63
N GLU A 94 -19.07 -19.55 4.64
CA GLU A 94 -17.93 -19.62 5.59
C GLU A 94 -16.57 -19.90 4.92
N ASN A 95 -16.56 -20.49 3.74
CA ASN A 95 -15.32 -20.75 2.99
C ASN A 95 -14.86 -19.55 2.13
N THR A 96 -15.61 -18.44 2.13
CA THR A 96 -15.22 -17.22 1.44
C THR A 96 -13.91 -16.68 2.05
N LYS A 97 -12.99 -16.27 1.19
CA LYS A 97 -11.72 -15.69 1.61
C LYS A 97 -11.84 -14.18 1.76
N ILE A 98 -11.13 -13.62 2.73
CA ILE A 98 -11.06 -12.17 2.94
C ILE A 98 -9.63 -11.72 3.20
N ILE A 99 -9.23 -10.59 2.59
CA ILE A 99 -7.95 -9.94 2.85
C ILE A 99 -8.10 -8.99 4.04
N ILE A 100 -7.20 -9.11 5.00
CA ILE A 100 -6.98 -8.14 6.07
C ILE A 100 -5.66 -7.43 5.78
N HIS A 101 -5.74 -6.15 5.47
CA HIS A 101 -4.58 -5.36 5.04
C HIS A 101 -3.78 -4.81 6.22
N ASP A 102 -4.47 -4.42 7.30
CA ASP A 102 -3.83 -3.90 8.49
C ASP A 102 -4.63 -4.22 9.78
N PRO A 103 -3.98 -4.12 10.95
CA PRO A 103 -4.62 -4.45 12.23
C PRO A 103 -5.86 -3.62 12.56
N THR A 104 -5.97 -2.40 12.02
CA THR A 104 -7.10 -1.50 12.33
C THR A 104 -8.41 -1.99 11.74
N GLU A 105 -8.37 -2.86 10.75
CA GLU A 105 -9.57 -3.47 10.15
C GLU A 105 -10.26 -4.45 11.10
N CYS A 106 -9.51 -5.03 12.04
CA CYS A 106 -10.04 -6.02 12.98
C CYS A 106 -10.18 -5.50 14.41
N LYS A 107 -9.52 -4.37 14.74
CA LYS A 107 -9.52 -3.85 16.11
C LYS A 107 -10.58 -2.77 16.30
N PRO A 108 -11.63 -3.04 17.09
CA PRO A 108 -12.56 -2.00 17.49
C PRO A 108 -11.82 -0.92 18.28
N ASN A 109 -11.85 0.30 17.80
CA ASN A 109 -11.26 1.44 18.50
C ASN A 109 -12.35 2.48 18.82
N LYS A 110 -12.87 2.43 20.04
CA LYS A 110 -13.93 3.34 20.49
C LYS A 110 -13.47 4.80 20.62
N LYS A 111 -12.17 5.02 20.87
CA LYS A 111 -11.64 6.38 21.10
C LYS A 111 -11.21 7.07 19.80
N ASN A 112 -10.69 6.29 18.85
CA ASN A 112 -10.24 6.79 17.54
C ASN A 112 -10.52 5.73 16.47
N PRO A 113 -11.80 5.55 16.08
CA PRO A 113 -12.15 4.56 15.07
C PRO A 113 -11.57 4.97 13.72
N ASN A 114 -11.03 3.99 12.98
CA ASN A 114 -10.71 4.20 11.58
C ASN A 114 -12.01 4.64 10.85
N PRO A 115 -12.05 5.84 10.27
CA PRO A 115 -13.29 6.39 9.68
C PRO A 115 -13.83 5.56 8.51
N LEU A 116 -12.99 4.77 7.86
CA LEU A 116 -13.40 3.87 6.77
C LEU A 116 -13.95 2.55 7.30
N VAL A 117 -13.30 1.97 8.29
CA VAL A 117 -13.62 0.63 8.76
C VAL A 117 -14.66 0.67 9.87
N GLN A 118 -14.46 1.48 10.90
CA GLN A 118 -15.33 1.58 12.09
C GLN A 118 -15.77 0.21 12.64
N THR A 119 -14.81 -0.72 12.75
CA THR A 119 -15.06 -2.09 13.15
C THR A 119 -15.64 -2.14 14.56
N THR A 120 -16.67 -2.95 14.77
CA THR A 120 -17.24 -3.31 16.06
C THR A 120 -16.78 -4.69 16.49
N ASP A 121 -16.93 -5.06 17.77
CA ASP A 121 -16.59 -6.40 18.25
C ASP A 121 -17.36 -7.49 17.48
N LYS A 122 -18.62 -7.23 17.13
CA LYS A 122 -19.45 -8.14 16.33
C LYS A 122 -18.84 -8.33 14.92
N ASN A 123 -18.50 -7.24 14.24
CA ASN A 123 -17.95 -7.29 12.89
C ASN A 123 -16.58 -7.93 12.88
N SER A 124 -15.74 -7.62 13.87
CA SER A 124 -14.42 -8.27 14.04
C SER A 124 -14.56 -9.79 14.18
N ASN A 125 -15.51 -10.22 15.03
CA ASN A 125 -15.76 -11.64 15.21
C ASN A 125 -16.22 -12.34 13.91
N ILE A 126 -17.11 -11.72 13.13
CA ILE A 126 -17.53 -12.26 11.84
C ILE A 126 -16.34 -12.33 10.88
N LEU A 127 -15.58 -11.25 10.73
CA LEU A 127 -14.43 -11.20 9.82
C LEU A 127 -13.40 -12.28 10.14
N LEU A 128 -13.14 -12.53 11.41
CA LEU A 128 -12.05 -13.41 11.84
C LEU A 128 -12.45 -14.87 12.01
N ASN A 129 -13.72 -15.18 12.24
CA ASN A 129 -14.16 -16.53 12.56
C ASN A 129 -15.11 -17.13 11.52
N HIS A 130 -15.74 -16.32 10.66
CA HIS A 130 -16.63 -16.81 9.60
C HIS A 130 -15.91 -17.01 8.27
N PHE A 131 -14.86 -16.22 8.00
CA PHE A 131 -14.12 -16.25 6.74
C PHE A 131 -12.75 -16.92 6.86
N LYS A 132 -12.23 -17.41 5.73
CA LYS A 132 -10.82 -17.78 5.62
C LYS A 132 -9.99 -16.50 5.49
N VAL A 133 -9.31 -16.11 6.55
CA VAL A 133 -8.54 -14.88 6.61
C VAL A 133 -7.20 -15.03 5.88
N ILE A 134 -6.90 -14.07 5.03
CA ILE A 134 -5.61 -13.92 4.35
C ILE A 134 -5.00 -12.58 4.80
N THR A 135 -3.72 -12.57 5.11
CA THR A 135 -2.95 -11.36 5.40
C THR A 135 -1.89 -11.13 4.34
N ILE A 136 -1.47 -9.87 4.17
CA ILE A 136 -0.51 -9.47 3.16
C ILE A 136 0.83 -8.99 3.74
N ARG A 137 0.96 -9.03 5.07
CA ARG A 137 2.17 -8.73 5.83
C ARG A 137 2.32 -9.69 7.00
N GLU A 138 3.56 -10.06 7.27
CA GLU A 138 3.90 -10.95 8.41
C GLU A 138 3.47 -10.33 9.74
N SER A 139 3.67 -9.02 9.92
CA SER A 139 3.28 -8.28 11.12
C SER A 139 1.77 -8.34 11.40
N VAL A 140 0.92 -8.34 10.36
CA VAL A 140 -0.53 -8.50 10.51
C VAL A 140 -0.87 -9.95 10.88
N GLN A 141 -0.19 -10.93 10.30
CA GLN A 141 -0.38 -12.35 10.63
C GLN A 141 -0.05 -12.62 12.09
N GLU A 142 1.09 -12.13 12.57
CA GLU A 142 1.49 -12.23 13.97
C GLU A 142 0.51 -11.53 14.90
N TYR A 143 0.05 -10.33 14.51
CA TYR A 143 -0.94 -9.59 15.28
C TYR A 143 -2.25 -10.38 15.44
N LEU A 144 -2.78 -10.98 14.36
CA LEU A 144 -4.00 -11.76 14.40
C LEU A 144 -3.85 -13.01 15.28
N MET A 145 -2.72 -13.68 15.20
CA MET A 145 -2.41 -14.83 16.04
C MET A 145 -2.35 -14.44 17.52
N ASN A 146 -1.60 -13.38 17.84
CA ASN A 146 -1.35 -12.96 19.22
C ASN A 146 -2.56 -12.33 19.91
N GLN A 147 -3.41 -11.60 19.16
CA GLN A 147 -4.53 -10.86 19.73
C GLN A 147 -5.86 -11.62 19.66
N PHE A 148 -6.05 -12.47 18.68
CA PHE A 148 -7.32 -13.13 18.39
C PHE A 148 -7.22 -14.65 18.29
N SER A 149 -6.02 -15.22 18.38
CA SER A 149 -5.75 -16.66 18.16
C SER A 149 -6.21 -17.15 16.76
N VAL A 150 -6.22 -16.24 15.78
CA VAL A 150 -6.64 -16.53 14.41
C VAL A 150 -5.44 -16.90 13.57
N LYS A 151 -5.46 -18.12 13.01
CA LYS A 151 -4.48 -18.57 12.03
C LYS A 151 -4.90 -18.10 10.65
N SER A 152 -4.17 -17.15 10.08
CA SER A 152 -4.40 -16.64 8.74
C SER A 152 -3.47 -17.29 7.71
N LEU A 153 -3.91 -17.32 6.46
CA LEU A 153 -3.04 -17.58 5.31
C LEU A 153 -2.21 -16.31 5.02
N PHE A 154 -1.06 -16.49 4.38
CA PHE A 154 -0.23 -15.37 3.92
C PHE A 154 -0.23 -15.29 2.40
N MET A 155 -0.41 -14.08 1.86
CA MET A 155 -0.31 -13.78 0.44
C MET A 155 0.56 -12.53 0.30
N PRO A 156 1.78 -12.62 -0.26
CA PRO A 156 2.54 -11.41 -0.57
C PRO A 156 1.72 -10.54 -1.54
N HIS A 157 1.97 -9.22 -1.53
CA HIS A 157 1.27 -8.29 -2.43
C HIS A 157 1.41 -8.77 -3.88
N PRO A 158 0.32 -9.19 -4.57
CA PRO A 158 0.43 -9.59 -5.97
C PRO A 158 0.84 -8.37 -6.80
N PHE A 159 1.94 -8.49 -7.52
CA PHE A 159 2.42 -7.43 -8.40
C PHE A 159 2.27 -7.84 -9.85
N PHE A 160 1.57 -7.04 -10.62
CA PHE A 160 1.49 -7.16 -12.07
C PHE A 160 2.57 -6.29 -12.70
N SER A 161 3.56 -6.91 -13.33
CA SER A 161 4.63 -6.22 -14.05
C SER A 161 4.06 -5.57 -15.30
N TYR A 162 3.61 -4.34 -15.18
CA TYR A 162 3.11 -3.55 -16.29
C TYR A 162 4.25 -3.00 -17.15
N LYS A 163 3.93 -2.68 -18.41
CA LYS A 163 4.89 -2.01 -19.29
C LYS A 163 5.08 -0.57 -18.84
N ILE A 164 6.33 -0.23 -18.48
CA ILE A 164 6.68 1.14 -18.11
C ILE A 164 6.40 2.06 -19.30
N PRO A 165 5.58 3.11 -19.11
CA PRO A 165 5.26 4.04 -20.20
C PRO A 165 6.53 4.73 -20.73
N LYS A 166 6.61 4.87 -22.07
CA LYS A 166 7.67 5.65 -22.72
C LYS A 166 7.30 7.14 -22.73
N ILE A 167 7.23 7.73 -21.56
CA ILE A 167 6.93 9.16 -21.34
C ILE A 167 8.10 9.82 -20.63
N GLU A 168 8.13 11.13 -20.64
CA GLU A 168 9.16 11.90 -19.93
C GLU A 168 9.03 11.73 -18.43
N GLY A 169 10.15 11.86 -17.72
CA GLY A 169 10.18 11.98 -16.27
C GLY A 169 9.96 13.43 -15.84
N LEU A 170 9.75 13.62 -14.55
CA LEU A 170 9.61 14.94 -13.95
C LEU A 170 10.96 15.57 -13.59
N GLY A 171 12.07 14.84 -13.78
CA GLY A 171 13.42 15.31 -13.46
C GLY A 171 13.72 15.44 -11.97
N TYR A 172 12.91 14.85 -11.10
CA TYR A 172 13.16 14.88 -9.65
C TYR A 172 14.06 13.72 -9.22
N LYS A 173 15.19 14.02 -8.59
CA LYS A 173 16.11 13.02 -8.03
C LYS A 173 15.46 12.25 -6.86
N CYS A 174 14.74 12.96 -6.00
CA CYS A 174 14.13 12.42 -4.78
C CYS A 174 12.62 12.65 -4.77
N VAL A 175 11.85 11.58 -4.63
CA VAL A 175 10.39 11.65 -4.60
C VAL A 175 9.81 10.86 -3.42
N SER A 176 8.68 11.31 -2.91
CA SER A 176 7.86 10.55 -1.97
C SER A 176 6.44 10.41 -2.52
N ILE A 177 5.97 9.18 -2.64
CA ILE A 177 4.63 8.84 -3.16
C ILE A 177 3.84 8.18 -2.03
N ALA A 178 3.29 9.00 -1.13
CA ALA A 178 2.56 8.56 0.04
C ALA A 178 1.52 9.59 0.45
N ARG A 179 0.54 9.21 1.27
CA ARG A 179 -0.34 10.18 1.92
C ARG A 179 0.50 11.14 2.78
N ILE A 180 0.11 12.41 2.81
CA ILE A 180 0.68 13.38 3.74
C ILE A 180 -0.13 13.26 5.03
N ASP A 181 0.37 12.45 5.97
CA ASP A 181 -0.37 12.04 7.16
C ASP A 181 0.57 11.72 8.34
N PHE A 182 0.01 11.61 9.55
CA PHE A 182 0.74 11.36 10.80
C PHE A 182 1.58 10.09 10.76
N ASP A 183 1.05 9.02 10.16
CA ASP A 183 1.71 7.72 10.04
C ASP A 183 2.80 7.66 8.95
N LYS A 184 2.89 8.72 8.14
CA LYS A 184 3.86 8.86 7.04
C LYS A 184 5.04 9.77 7.36
N HIS A 185 4.98 10.44 8.50
CA HIS A 185 6.04 11.31 9.01
C HIS A 185 6.65 12.25 7.95
N THR A 186 5.77 12.89 7.17
CA THR A 186 6.17 13.85 6.11
C THR A 186 7.00 15.00 6.67
N ASP A 187 6.88 15.30 7.95
CA ASP A 187 7.71 16.30 8.64
C ASP A 187 9.21 15.95 8.60
N ILE A 188 9.59 14.67 8.62
CA ILE A 188 10.99 14.24 8.47
C ILE A 188 11.50 14.63 7.07
N LEU A 189 10.70 14.42 6.02
CA LEU A 189 11.06 14.76 4.65
C LEU A 189 11.27 16.27 4.47
N LEU A 190 10.34 17.06 5.00
CA LEU A 190 10.41 18.52 4.90
C LEU A 190 11.55 19.11 5.72
N LYS A 191 11.84 18.57 6.91
CA LYS A 191 13.02 18.94 7.70
C LYS A 191 14.32 18.58 6.97
N ALA A 192 14.37 17.44 6.31
CA ALA A 192 15.53 17.08 5.48
C ALA A 192 15.71 18.09 4.33
N ASN A 193 14.61 18.53 3.68
CA ASN A 193 14.69 19.56 2.64
C ASN A 193 15.26 20.90 3.15
N GLN A 194 15.01 21.28 4.41
CA GLN A 194 15.62 22.48 5.01
C GLN A 194 17.13 22.34 5.20
N LEU A 195 17.65 21.12 5.26
CA LEU A 195 19.09 20.85 5.37
C LEU A 195 19.79 20.69 4.01
N LEU A 196 19.01 20.52 2.92
CA LEU A 196 19.55 20.36 1.56
C LEU A 196 19.70 21.70 0.88
N GLU A 197 20.93 22.06 0.50
CA GLU A 197 21.23 23.34 -0.13
C GLU A 197 20.85 23.37 -1.61
N ASN A 198 21.03 22.23 -2.31
CA ASN A 198 20.76 22.12 -3.73
C ASN A 198 19.31 21.76 -4.00
N LYS A 199 18.60 22.57 -4.76
CA LYS A 199 17.21 22.29 -5.16
C LYS A 199 17.04 20.97 -5.93
N SER A 200 18.06 20.53 -6.64
CA SER A 200 18.06 19.23 -7.33
C SER A 200 18.00 18.04 -6.38
N ASP A 201 18.40 18.22 -5.12
CA ASP A 201 18.40 17.19 -4.10
C ASP A 201 17.12 17.20 -3.26
N HIS A 202 16.27 18.22 -3.41
CA HIS A 202 15.01 18.31 -2.66
C HIS A 202 14.09 17.14 -2.94
N ILE A 203 13.37 16.74 -1.90
CA ILE A 203 12.38 15.67 -1.93
C ILE A 203 11.03 16.27 -2.32
N TYR A 204 10.47 15.80 -3.43
CA TYR A 204 9.16 16.23 -3.91
C TYR A 204 8.07 15.24 -3.53
N LEU A 205 6.92 15.76 -3.07
CA LEU A 205 5.86 15.01 -2.43
C LEU A 205 4.65 14.84 -3.35
N PHE A 206 4.18 13.61 -3.49
CA PHE A 206 2.97 13.25 -4.23
C PHE A 206 2.04 12.45 -3.33
N GLY A 207 0.90 13.02 -2.96
CA GLY A 207 -0.05 12.35 -2.09
C GLY A 207 -1.22 13.23 -1.66
N ALA A 208 -2.28 12.57 -1.18
CA ALA A 208 -3.42 13.26 -0.60
C ALA A 208 -3.07 13.76 0.80
N GLU A 209 -3.49 15.00 1.09
CA GLU A 209 -3.23 15.66 2.37
C GLU A 209 -4.24 15.27 3.44
N ASN A 210 -3.75 15.01 4.63
CA ASN A 210 -4.51 15.14 5.86
C ASN A 210 -4.40 16.59 6.36
N ARG A 211 -5.47 17.37 6.21
CA ARG A 211 -5.48 18.80 6.57
C ARG A 211 -5.10 19.07 8.02
N LEU A 212 -5.48 18.19 8.96
CA LEU A 212 -5.11 18.35 10.36
C LEU A 212 -3.60 18.18 10.55
N TYR A 213 -3.02 17.18 9.90
CA TYR A 213 -1.59 16.97 9.96
C TYR A 213 -0.81 18.14 9.37
N VAL A 214 -1.20 18.60 8.19
CA VAL A 214 -0.60 19.77 7.53
C VAL A 214 -0.67 21.00 8.44
N HIS A 215 -1.85 21.28 9.00
CA HIS A 215 -2.04 22.45 9.87
C HIS A 215 -1.22 22.37 11.17
N HIS A 216 -1.17 21.21 11.82
CA HIS A 216 -0.55 21.08 13.14
C HIS A 216 0.94 20.75 13.13
N LYS A 217 1.43 20.07 12.09
CA LYS A 217 2.80 19.55 12.05
C LYS A 217 3.66 20.15 10.94
N LEU A 218 3.06 20.59 9.85
CA LEU A 218 3.80 21.00 8.65
C LEU A 218 3.72 22.52 8.38
N LYS A 219 2.98 23.27 9.18
CA LYS A 219 2.71 24.70 8.98
C LYS A 219 3.99 25.54 8.77
N GLU A 220 5.07 25.22 9.50
CA GLU A 220 6.33 25.96 9.47
C GLU A 220 7.38 25.33 8.52
N LEU A 221 7.01 24.25 7.81
CA LEU A 221 7.93 23.47 7.00
C LEU A 221 7.77 23.71 5.48
N ASN A 222 7.06 24.76 5.10
CA ASN A 222 6.91 25.19 3.71
C ASN A 222 6.50 24.07 2.72
N ILE A 223 5.54 23.24 3.11
CA ILE A 223 5.08 22.08 2.33
C ILE A 223 4.70 22.43 0.90
N GLU A 224 4.12 23.62 0.68
CA GLU A 224 3.58 24.05 -0.62
C GLU A 224 4.66 24.15 -1.70
N GLU A 225 5.92 24.38 -1.31
CA GLU A 225 7.05 24.37 -2.24
C GLU A 225 7.31 22.97 -2.80
N TYR A 226 7.15 21.94 -1.97
CA TYR A 226 7.54 20.56 -2.28
C TYR A 226 6.39 19.68 -2.70
N TRP A 227 5.16 19.99 -2.30
CA TRP A 227 3.98 19.21 -2.67
C TRP A 227 3.56 19.50 -4.11
N LYS A 228 3.50 18.44 -4.92
CA LYS A 228 3.18 18.51 -6.35
C LYS A 228 1.77 18.04 -6.68
N GLY A 229 1.01 17.63 -5.67
CA GLY A 229 -0.39 17.22 -5.80
C GLY A 229 -0.63 15.78 -5.40
N LYS A 230 -1.83 15.30 -5.63
CA LYS A 230 -2.23 13.93 -5.32
C LYS A 230 -1.52 12.96 -6.28
N PHE A 231 -1.05 11.84 -5.75
CA PHE A 231 -0.51 10.81 -6.62
C PHE A 231 -1.60 10.25 -7.55
N PRO A 232 -1.22 9.79 -8.73
CA PRO A 232 -2.15 9.22 -9.68
C PRO A 232 -2.80 7.96 -9.12
N LYS A 233 -3.92 7.62 -9.70
CA LYS A 233 -4.56 6.34 -9.46
C LYS A 233 -3.79 5.29 -10.25
N ASN A 234 -3.54 4.11 -9.67
CA ASN A 234 -3.25 2.88 -10.42
C ASN A 234 -1.83 2.39 -10.50
N LEU A 235 -1.69 1.36 -11.32
CA LEU A 235 -0.59 0.46 -11.58
C LEU A 235 0.70 1.13 -12.08
N SER A 236 0.65 2.40 -12.46
CA SER A 236 1.81 3.14 -12.94
C SER A 236 1.85 4.53 -12.31
N PRO A 237 2.89 4.90 -11.59
CA PRO A 237 3.02 6.21 -10.98
C PRO A 237 3.31 7.27 -12.05
N THR A 238 2.26 7.71 -12.74
CA THR A 238 2.28 8.82 -13.67
C THR A 238 1.60 10.05 -13.07
N PHE A 239 2.01 11.22 -13.48
CA PHE A 239 1.43 12.48 -13.06
C PHE A 239 1.47 13.47 -14.25
N ASN A 240 0.31 13.98 -14.65
CA ASN A 240 0.18 14.86 -15.82
C ASN A 240 0.92 14.30 -17.06
N ASP A 241 0.68 13.01 -17.36
CA ASP A 241 1.31 12.29 -18.48
C ASP A 241 2.85 12.14 -18.41
N CYS A 242 3.45 12.51 -17.27
CA CYS A 242 4.86 12.29 -16.97
C CYS A 242 5.01 11.19 -15.91
N SER A 243 6.08 10.40 -15.98
CA SER A 243 6.40 9.42 -14.94
C SER A 243 7.07 10.10 -13.74
N ILE A 244 6.54 9.87 -12.54
CA ILE A 244 7.14 10.38 -11.30
C ILE A 244 8.48 9.68 -11.02
N LEU A 245 8.58 8.39 -11.33
CA LEU A 245 9.73 7.54 -10.97
C LEU A 245 10.82 7.46 -12.04
N LYS A 246 10.54 7.82 -13.30
CA LYS A 246 11.47 7.58 -14.41
C LYS A 246 12.88 8.15 -14.21
N ASP A 247 12.97 9.35 -13.65
CA ASP A 247 14.24 10.03 -13.42
C ASP A 247 14.60 10.07 -11.91
N ALA A 248 13.76 9.46 -11.07
CA ALA A 248 13.97 9.44 -9.64
C ALA A 248 15.06 8.43 -9.28
N LYS A 249 16.09 8.90 -8.59
CA LYS A 249 17.11 8.04 -8.00
C LYS A 249 16.60 7.38 -6.71
N TYR A 250 15.84 8.14 -5.91
CA TYR A 250 15.33 7.68 -4.62
C TYR A 250 13.83 7.88 -4.51
N MET A 251 13.14 6.83 -4.07
CA MET A 251 11.78 6.91 -3.55
C MET A 251 11.81 6.75 -2.04
N ILE A 252 11.27 7.72 -1.33
CA ILE A 252 11.43 7.89 0.11
C ILE A 252 10.07 7.71 0.81
N ASP A 253 10.00 6.81 1.77
CA ASP A 253 8.80 6.61 2.61
C ASP A 253 9.20 6.49 4.08
N MET A 254 8.76 7.44 4.91
CA MET A 254 9.05 7.50 6.33
C MET A 254 7.91 6.93 7.19
N SER A 255 7.20 5.94 6.69
CA SER A 255 6.10 5.30 7.41
C SER A 255 6.54 4.69 8.74
N ILE A 256 5.81 5.04 9.80
CA ILE A 256 5.91 4.41 11.12
C ILE A 256 4.48 4.11 11.57
N ILE A 257 4.02 2.89 11.34
CA ILE A 257 2.66 2.48 11.70
C ILE A 257 2.72 1.56 12.91
N LYS A 258 2.02 1.92 13.96
CA LYS A 258 1.99 1.13 15.19
C LYS A 258 1.40 -0.26 14.94
N GLY A 259 2.19 -1.29 15.23
CA GLY A 259 1.78 -2.69 15.06
C GLY A 259 1.81 -3.18 13.60
N ASP A 260 2.34 -2.36 12.68
CA ASP A 260 2.51 -2.71 11.27
C ASP A 260 3.87 -2.26 10.76
N GLY A 261 4.36 -2.88 9.71
CA GLY A 261 5.66 -2.56 9.09
C GLY A 261 6.37 -3.81 8.56
N GLY A 262 7.58 -3.62 8.07
CA GLY A 262 8.44 -4.69 7.55
C GLY A 262 8.05 -5.29 6.20
N GLY A 263 6.79 -5.14 5.79
CA GLY A 263 6.28 -5.61 4.51
C GLY A 263 6.36 -4.58 3.39
N THR A 264 5.88 -4.95 2.21
CA THR A 264 5.83 -4.07 1.05
C THR A 264 4.63 -3.13 1.07
N GLN A 265 4.75 -2.07 0.29
CA GLN A 265 3.65 -1.25 -0.21
C GLN A 265 3.73 -1.22 -1.74
N TYR A 266 2.64 -0.95 -2.45
CA TYR A 266 2.69 -0.91 -3.92
C TYR A 266 3.66 0.14 -4.45
N THR A 267 3.75 1.29 -3.80
CA THR A 267 4.74 2.32 -4.17
C THR A 267 6.18 1.83 -4.06
N PHE A 268 6.47 0.90 -3.14
CA PHE A 268 7.79 0.27 -3.06
C PHE A 268 8.05 -0.65 -4.25
N LEU A 269 7.07 -1.51 -4.56
CA LEU A 269 7.18 -2.43 -5.70
C LEU A 269 7.27 -1.69 -7.02
N GLU A 270 6.51 -0.62 -7.20
CA GLU A 270 6.56 0.24 -8.37
C GLU A 270 7.90 0.98 -8.50
N ALA A 271 8.46 1.46 -7.41
CA ALA A 271 9.79 2.08 -7.40
C ALA A 271 10.88 1.08 -7.81
N ILE A 272 10.87 -0.12 -7.23
CA ILE A 272 11.80 -1.20 -7.59
C ILE A 272 11.63 -1.60 -9.07
N HIS A 273 10.39 -1.69 -9.54
CA HIS A 273 10.08 -2.02 -10.94
C HIS A 273 10.62 -0.98 -11.93
N GLN A 274 10.68 0.29 -11.51
CA GLN A 274 11.20 1.40 -12.31
C GLN A 274 12.63 1.80 -11.97
N ASP A 275 13.42 0.88 -11.40
CA ASP A 275 14.85 1.06 -11.12
C ASP A 275 15.17 2.18 -10.12
N THR A 276 14.28 2.45 -9.20
CA THR A 276 14.43 3.48 -8.15
C THR A 276 14.77 2.83 -6.80
N VAL A 277 15.81 3.30 -6.13
CA VAL A 277 16.23 2.81 -4.80
C VAL A 277 15.30 3.35 -3.72
N LEU A 278 14.92 2.49 -2.79
CA LEU A 278 14.09 2.85 -1.64
C LEU A 278 14.92 3.42 -0.49
N ILE A 279 14.46 4.54 0.09
CA ILE A 279 14.89 5.00 1.42
C ILE A 279 13.67 4.87 2.35
N LEU A 280 13.81 4.06 3.39
CA LEU A 280 12.72 3.70 4.31
C LEU A 280 13.07 4.08 5.74
N HIS A 281 12.07 4.29 6.59
CA HIS A 281 12.30 4.47 8.00
C HIS A 281 12.78 3.18 8.66
N SER A 282 13.79 3.27 9.52
CA SER A 282 14.41 2.10 10.18
C SER A 282 13.37 1.31 10.98
N ASP A 283 12.46 1.95 11.71
CA ASP A 283 11.38 1.27 12.45
C ASP A 283 10.44 0.45 11.54
N TRP A 284 10.29 0.84 10.26
CA TRP A 284 9.53 0.03 9.31
C TRP A 284 10.30 -1.22 8.92
N ILE A 285 11.60 -1.08 8.66
CA ILE A 285 12.49 -2.17 8.25
C ILE A 285 12.62 -3.21 9.37
N ASP A 286 12.81 -2.76 10.60
CA ASP A 286 13.09 -3.60 11.77
C ASP A 286 11.91 -4.51 12.18
N LYS A 287 10.71 -4.21 11.68
CA LYS A 287 9.49 -5.02 11.94
C LYS A 287 9.32 -6.23 11.03
N GLY A 288 10.26 -6.50 10.15
CA GLY A 288 10.15 -7.62 9.21
C GLY A 288 11.51 -8.08 8.69
N THR A 289 11.46 -9.10 7.83
CA THR A 289 12.65 -9.73 7.26
C THR A 289 12.93 -9.35 5.82
N LEU A 290 11.98 -8.67 5.18
CA LEU A 290 12.00 -8.43 3.73
C LEU A 290 12.99 -7.33 3.32
N PHE A 291 12.98 -6.20 4.05
CA PHE A 291 13.88 -5.08 3.79
C PHE A 291 15.07 -5.12 4.74
N LYS A 292 16.27 -4.89 4.19
CA LYS A 292 17.52 -4.84 4.95
C LYS A 292 18.32 -3.63 4.52
N SER A 293 18.56 -2.72 5.46
CA SER A 293 19.33 -1.50 5.20
C SER A 293 20.74 -1.83 4.66
N GLY A 294 21.17 -1.11 3.63
CA GLY A 294 22.45 -1.31 2.95
C GLY A 294 22.51 -2.53 2.04
N VAL A 295 21.46 -3.36 1.99
CA VAL A 295 21.38 -4.56 1.13
C VAL A 295 20.40 -4.34 -0.03
N ASN A 296 19.13 -4.05 0.26
CA ASN A 296 18.08 -3.89 -0.74
C ASN A 296 17.24 -2.61 -0.57
N CYS A 297 17.59 -1.79 0.39
CA CYS A 297 17.08 -0.45 0.64
C CYS A 297 18.10 0.34 1.47
N ILE A 298 17.80 1.61 1.76
CA ILE A 298 18.53 2.43 2.70
C ILE A 298 17.61 2.69 3.89
N GLY A 299 18.07 2.43 5.11
CA GLY A 299 17.34 2.74 6.34
C GLY A 299 17.84 4.04 6.95
N VAL A 300 16.90 4.92 7.32
CA VAL A 300 17.18 6.17 8.06
C VAL A 300 16.09 6.39 9.11
N SER A 301 16.39 7.16 10.14
CA SER A 301 15.45 7.43 11.23
C SER A 301 15.16 8.93 11.42
N THR A 302 16.05 9.79 10.97
CA THR A 302 15.95 11.24 11.19
C THR A 302 16.08 12.05 9.90
N ALA A 303 15.73 13.31 9.97
CA ALA A 303 15.87 14.24 8.85
C ALA A 303 17.35 14.48 8.49
N GLU A 304 18.24 14.49 9.49
CA GLU A 304 19.67 14.68 9.33
C GLU A 304 20.29 13.48 8.58
N GLU A 305 19.98 12.25 9.01
CA GLU A 305 20.42 11.04 8.33
C GLU A 305 19.93 10.98 6.89
N LEU A 306 18.65 11.36 6.65
CA LEU A 306 18.08 11.42 5.32
C LEU A 306 18.79 12.43 4.43
N ALA A 307 19.02 13.64 4.93
CA ALA A 307 19.74 14.69 4.21
C ALA A 307 21.18 14.26 3.89
N GLU A 308 21.86 13.59 4.83
CA GLU A 308 23.22 13.09 4.65
C GLU A 308 23.30 12.03 3.53
N VAL A 309 22.36 11.07 3.51
CA VAL A 309 22.28 10.08 2.43
C VAL A 309 22.07 10.72 1.07
N ILE A 310 21.23 11.75 0.98
CA ILE A 310 20.94 12.43 -0.28
C ILE A 310 22.14 13.28 -0.76
N LYS A 311 22.82 13.97 0.16
CA LYS A 311 24.00 14.81 -0.14
C LYS A 311 25.19 13.98 -0.62
N ASN A 312 25.50 12.91 0.10
CA ASN A 312 26.70 12.09 -0.19
C ASN A 312 26.48 11.09 -1.31
N ASP A 313 25.29 10.96 -1.76
CA ASP A 313 24.89 10.08 -2.87
C ASP A 313 25.58 8.69 -2.86
N LEU A 314 24.92 7.68 -3.28
CA LEU A 314 25.54 6.36 -3.41
C LEU A 314 26.49 6.33 -4.61
N SER A 315 27.65 5.67 -4.46
CA SER A 315 28.47 5.31 -5.61
C SER A 315 27.65 4.48 -6.62
N SER A 316 27.96 4.58 -7.89
CA SER A 316 27.23 3.83 -8.93
C SER A 316 27.24 2.31 -8.69
N SER A 317 28.34 1.77 -8.15
CA SER A 317 28.44 0.35 -7.80
C SER A 317 27.50 -0.03 -6.66
N LYS A 318 27.44 0.77 -5.58
CA LYS A 318 26.57 0.51 -4.43
C LYS A 318 25.09 0.69 -4.78
N TYR A 319 24.78 1.69 -5.61
CA TYR A 319 23.44 1.89 -6.14
C TYR A 319 22.96 0.66 -6.92
N SER A 320 23.77 0.18 -7.85
CA SER A 320 23.46 -1.01 -8.67
C SER A 320 23.33 -2.28 -7.84
N GLU A 321 24.16 -2.45 -6.80
CA GLU A 321 24.08 -3.58 -5.86
C GLU A 321 22.74 -3.59 -5.11
N ILE A 322 22.36 -2.46 -4.50
CA ILE A 322 21.08 -2.33 -3.77
C ILE A 322 19.91 -2.59 -4.71
N LEU A 323 19.93 -2.00 -5.91
CA LEU A 323 18.87 -2.17 -6.89
C LEU A 323 18.73 -3.63 -7.34
N MET A 324 19.84 -4.32 -7.64
CA MET A 324 19.83 -5.73 -7.99
C MET A 324 19.23 -6.60 -6.87
N ASN A 325 19.56 -6.29 -5.62
CA ASN A 325 19.02 -7.03 -4.49
C ASN A 325 17.55 -6.69 -4.22
N SER A 326 17.10 -5.45 -4.45
CA SER A 326 15.69 -5.08 -4.34
C SER A 326 14.84 -5.77 -5.41
N LYS A 327 15.34 -5.97 -6.61
CA LYS A 327 14.63 -6.72 -7.68
C LYS A 327 14.32 -8.17 -7.29
N LYS A 328 15.14 -8.79 -6.46
CA LYS A 328 14.83 -10.13 -5.90
C LYS A 328 13.59 -10.12 -5.01
N ILE A 329 13.31 -8.99 -4.34
CA ILE A 329 12.05 -8.82 -3.61
C ILE A 329 10.88 -8.85 -4.61
N LEU A 330 11.01 -8.11 -5.72
CA LEU A 330 9.95 -8.04 -6.73
C LEU A 330 9.61 -9.43 -7.30
N GLU A 331 10.61 -10.28 -7.53
CA GLU A 331 10.42 -11.66 -8.02
C GLU A 331 9.51 -12.49 -7.11
N ASN A 332 9.53 -12.27 -5.79
CA ASN A 332 8.64 -12.94 -4.85
C ASN A 332 7.20 -12.45 -4.91
N HIS A 333 6.94 -11.34 -5.58
CA HIS A 333 5.63 -10.71 -5.73
C HIS A 333 5.04 -10.87 -7.14
N VAL A 334 5.81 -11.45 -8.06
CA VAL A 334 5.41 -11.68 -9.46
C VAL A 334 4.56 -12.95 -9.67
#